data_a213d03d318e3986ffdaabef2a24e36b
#
_entry.id   a213d03d318e3986ffdaabef2a24e36b
#
_cell.length_a   1.000
_cell.length_b   1.000
_cell.length_c   1.000
_cell.angle_alpha   90.00
_cell.angle_beta   90.00
_cell.angle_gamma   90.00
#
_symmetry.space_group_name_H-M   'P 1'
#
loop_
_entity.id
_entity.type
_entity.pdbx_description
1 polymer ?
#
loop_
_entity_poly.entity_id
_entity_poly.type
_entity_poly.pdbx_seq_one_letter_code
_entity_poly.pdbx_strand_id
1 'polypeptide(L)'
;MIYTVTFNPSLDYVVQADQLIPGEINRTTSEHIYPGGKGNNVSVILSNLGLKSKALGFKAGFTGDVLEKMLEEFGCETDFIPLKEGNSRINVKINAGTETEINEQRS
;
A
#
# COMPACT_ATOMS: atom_id res chain seq x y z
N MET A 1 -8.99 -19.27 10.90
CA MET A 1 -8.23 -18.04 10.61
C MET A 1 -7.46 -18.20 9.31
N ILE A 2 -7.57 -17.24 8.42
CA ILE A 2 -6.85 -17.21 7.15
C ILE A 2 -5.61 -16.33 7.34
N TYR A 3 -4.46 -16.81 6.89
CA TYR A 3 -3.22 -16.05 6.94
C TYR A 3 -2.82 -15.62 5.55
N THR A 4 -2.40 -14.36 5.41
CA THR A 4 -1.82 -13.84 4.18
C THR A 4 -0.38 -13.44 4.46
N VAL A 5 0.49 -13.56 3.46
CA VAL A 5 1.92 -13.24 3.63
C VAL A 5 2.34 -12.25 2.56
N THR A 6 2.93 -11.15 2.98
CA THR A 6 3.48 -10.15 2.08
C THR A 6 4.92 -9.84 2.51
N PHE A 7 5.91 -10.35 1.76
CA PHE A 7 7.31 -10.16 2.13
C PHE A 7 7.79 -8.73 1.93
N ASN A 8 7.24 -8.03 0.94
CA ASN A 8 7.67 -6.69 0.61
C ASN A 8 6.46 -5.77 0.41
N PRO A 9 5.77 -5.43 1.51
CA PRO A 9 4.58 -4.57 1.42
C PRO A 9 4.94 -3.14 1.03
N SER A 10 3.94 -2.40 0.58
CA SER A 10 4.11 -1.01 0.17
C SER A 10 2.91 -0.16 0.58
N LEU A 11 3.15 1.15 0.71
CA LEU A 11 2.07 2.13 0.66
C LEU A 11 1.91 2.54 -0.79
N ASP A 12 0.72 2.37 -1.33
CA ASP A 12 0.43 2.74 -2.72
C ASP A 12 -0.32 4.06 -2.73
N TYR A 13 0.33 5.11 -3.25
CA TYR A 13 -0.25 6.42 -3.39
C TYR A 13 -0.79 6.56 -4.80
N VAL A 14 -2.12 6.59 -4.92
CA VAL A 14 -2.81 6.65 -6.21
C VAL A 14 -3.37 8.04 -6.40
N VAL A 15 -2.94 8.72 -7.46
CA VAL A 15 -3.40 10.06 -7.79
C VAL A 15 -4.11 10.05 -9.13
N GLN A 16 -5.14 10.89 -9.24
CA GLN A 16 -5.81 11.14 -10.50
C GLN A 16 -5.59 12.58 -10.88
N ALA A 17 -5.35 12.81 -12.17
CA ALA A 17 -5.18 14.14 -12.74
C ALA A 17 -5.79 14.14 -14.14
N ASP A 18 -6.16 15.32 -14.63
CA ASP A 18 -6.72 15.43 -15.98
C ASP A 18 -5.66 15.08 -17.03
N GLN A 19 -4.41 15.48 -16.78
CA GLN A 19 -3.29 15.21 -17.65
C GLN A 19 -1.99 15.24 -16.87
N LEU A 20 -0.98 14.61 -17.41
CA LEU A 20 0.38 14.63 -16.87
C LEU A 20 1.29 15.27 -17.89
N ILE A 21 1.79 16.46 -17.58
CA ILE A 21 2.70 17.21 -18.45
C ILE A 21 4.08 17.25 -17.79
N PRO A 22 5.06 16.53 -18.35
CA PRO A 22 6.40 16.53 -17.80
C PRO A 22 7.02 17.94 -17.75
N GLY A 23 7.71 18.23 -16.66
CA GLY A 23 8.37 19.52 -16.47
C GLY A 23 7.48 20.62 -15.96
N GLU A 24 6.20 20.37 -15.73
CA GLU A 24 5.23 21.34 -15.24
C GLU A 24 4.62 20.91 -13.92
N ILE A 25 3.96 21.85 -13.25
CA ILE A 25 3.19 21.52 -12.04
C ILE A 25 1.85 20.96 -12.48
N ASN A 26 1.57 19.72 -12.10
CA ASN A 26 0.31 19.04 -12.39
C ASN A 26 -0.48 18.92 -11.10
N ARG A 27 -1.74 19.33 -11.12
CA ARG A 27 -2.59 19.25 -9.94
C ARG A 27 -3.48 18.02 -10.03
N THR A 28 -3.59 17.33 -8.89
CA THR A 28 -4.43 16.15 -8.80
C THR A 28 -5.90 16.54 -8.62
N THR A 29 -6.78 15.71 -9.14
CA THR A 29 -8.23 15.85 -8.91
C THR A 29 -8.68 14.99 -7.72
N SER A 30 -7.97 13.92 -7.45
CA SER A 30 -8.19 13.10 -6.26
C SER A 30 -6.95 12.28 -5.94
N GLU A 31 -6.83 11.87 -4.67
CA GLU A 31 -5.77 10.99 -4.24
C GLU A 31 -6.28 9.98 -3.20
N HIS A 32 -5.68 8.79 -3.23
CA HIS A 32 -5.99 7.71 -2.29
C HIS A 32 -4.71 6.98 -1.91
N ILE A 33 -4.66 6.49 -0.67
CA ILE A 33 -3.55 5.68 -0.17
C ILE A 33 -4.08 4.30 0.17
N TYR A 34 -3.40 3.27 -0.35
CA TYR A 34 -3.78 1.88 -0.12
C TYR A 34 -2.61 1.07 0.43
N PRO A 35 -2.89 0.05 1.27
CA PRO A 35 -1.86 -0.92 1.63
C PRO A 35 -1.62 -1.84 0.44
N GLY A 36 -0.38 -1.87 -0.07
CA GLY A 36 0.01 -2.65 -1.24
C GLY A 36 0.69 -3.96 -0.89
N GLY A 37 0.79 -4.80 -1.90
CA GLY A 37 1.28 -6.16 -1.80
C GLY A 37 0.13 -7.16 -1.97
N LYS A 38 0.41 -8.27 -2.64
CA LYS A 38 -0.66 -9.24 -2.98
C LYS A 38 -1.37 -9.79 -1.75
N GLY A 39 -0.60 -10.17 -0.72
CA GLY A 39 -1.18 -10.69 0.51
C GLY A 39 -2.04 -9.66 1.23
N ASN A 40 -1.57 -8.41 1.29
CA ASN A 40 -2.33 -7.34 1.92
C ASN A 40 -3.62 -7.06 1.15
N ASN A 41 -3.58 -7.08 -0.18
CA ASN A 41 -4.78 -6.92 -1.00
C ASN A 41 -5.79 -8.03 -0.73
N VAL A 42 -5.33 -9.26 -0.60
CA VAL A 42 -6.21 -10.38 -0.26
C VAL A 42 -6.82 -10.19 1.11
N SER A 43 -6.06 -9.75 2.11
CA SER A 43 -6.58 -9.50 3.46
C SER A 43 -7.67 -8.44 3.46
N VAL A 44 -7.49 -7.36 2.71
CA VAL A 44 -8.50 -6.31 2.59
C VAL A 44 -9.78 -6.85 1.94
N ILE A 45 -9.65 -7.62 0.87
CA ILE A 45 -10.79 -8.24 0.19
C ILE A 45 -11.53 -9.17 1.13
N LEU A 46 -10.81 -10.01 1.87
CA LEU A 46 -11.43 -10.93 2.84
C LEU A 46 -12.18 -10.16 3.91
N SER A 47 -11.62 -9.08 4.42
CA SER A 47 -12.29 -8.24 5.40
C SER A 47 -13.56 -7.64 4.85
N ASN A 48 -13.55 -7.17 3.60
CA ASN A 48 -14.75 -6.63 2.95
C ASN A 48 -15.83 -7.69 2.76
N LEU A 49 -15.46 -8.96 2.70
CA LEU A 49 -16.39 -10.09 2.62
C LEU A 49 -16.83 -10.59 3.99
N GLY A 50 -16.40 -9.92 5.07
CA GLY A 50 -16.75 -10.32 6.43
C GLY A 50 -15.92 -11.47 6.99
N LEU A 51 -14.83 -11.82 6.34
CA LEU A 51 -13.94 -12.90 6.77
C LEU A 51 -12.73 -12.32 7.49
N LYS A 52 -12.30 -12.99 8.55
CA LYS A 52 -11.12 -12.58 9.29
C LYS A 52 -9.86 -13.16 8.69
N SER A 53 -8.82 -12.33 8.59
CA SER A 53 -7.50 -12.78 8.20
C SER A 53 -6.44 -12.12 9.07
N LYS A 54 -5.27 -12.75 9.12
CA LYS A 54 -4.10 -12.16 9.76
C LYS A 54 -3.05 -11.93 8.69
N ALA A 55 -2.64 -10.67 8.52
CA ALA A 55 -1.62 -10.29 7.56
C ALA A 55 -0.25 -10.41 8.20
N LEU A 56 0.61 -11.20 7.59
CA LEU A 56 1.98 -11.43 8.02
C LEU A 56 2.94 -10.84 7.00
N GLY A 57 4.12 -10.47 7.44
CA GLY A 57 5.15 -9.95 6.56
C GLY A 57 6.18 -9.16 7.33
N PHE A 58 6.95 -8.35 6.61
CA PHE A 58 7.95 -7.48 7.21
C PHE A 58 7.49 -6.02 7.09
N LYS A 59 7.83 -5.22 8.09
CA LYS A 59 7.59 -3.78 8.04
C LYS A 59 8.86 -3.04 8.43
N ALA A 60 9.03 -1.84 7.90
CA ALA A 60 10.19 -1.00 8.21
C ALA A 60 9.79 0.47 8.32
N GLY A 61 10.35 1.15 9.30
CA GLY A 61 10.19 2.58 9.50
C GLY A 61 8.75 3.04 9.73
N PHE A 62 8.53 4.34 9.62
CA PHE A 62 7.19 4.88 9.87
C PHE A 62 6.20 4.49 8.77
N THR A 63 6.67 4.28 7.54
CA THR A 63 5.80 3.83 6.45
C THR A 63 5.25 2.43 6.74
N GLY A 64 6.07 1.57 7.36
CA GLY A 64 5.62 0.25 7.79
C GLY A 64 4.57 0.33 8.88
N ASP A 65 4.73 1.24 9.83
CA ASP A 65 3.76 1.45 10.90
C ASP A 65 2.44 1.98 10.37
N VAL A 66 2.47 2.91 9.43
CA VAL A 66 1.27 3.45 8.78
C VAL A 66 0.55 2.34 8.00
N LEU A 67 1.30 1.52 7.28
CA LEU A 67 0.77 0.40 6.51
C LEU A 67 0.01 -0.58 7.42
N GLU A 68 0.62 -0.94 8.54
CA GLU A 68 0.01 -1.84 9.51
C GLU A 68 -1.29 -1.25 10.07
N LYS A 69 -1.24 0.03 10.44
CA LYS A 69 -2.41 0.72 10.97
C LYS A 69 -3.54 0.76 9.94
N MET A 70 -3.22 1.00 8.67
CA MET A 70 -4.22 1.00 7.61
C MET A 70 -4.90 -0.37 7.47
N LEU A 71 -4.12 -1.45 7.52
CA LEU A 71 -4.69 -2.79 7.46
C LEU A 71 -5.64 -3.05 8.63
N GLU A 72 -5.26 -2.59 9.82
CA GLU A 72 -6.11 -2.72 11.00
C GLU A 72 -7.41 -1.92 10.86
N GLU A 73 -7.34 -0.74 10.26
CA GLU A 73 -8.52 0.07 9.98
C GLU A 73 -9.46 -0.60 8.97
N PHE A 74 -8.93 -1.41 8.05
CA PHE A 74 -9.75 -2.23 7.16
C PHE A 74 -10.35 -3.46 7.85
N GLY A 75 -9.99 -3.71 9.11
CA GLY A 75 -10.51 -4.85 9.87
C GLY A 75 -9.61 -6.08 9.83
N CYS A 76 -8.40 -5.97 9.30
CA CYS A 76 -7.45 -7.08 9.29
C CYS A 76 -6.70 -7.14 10.61
N GLU A 77 -6.38 -8.35 11.07
CA GLU A 77 -5.39 -8.52 12.12
C GLU A 77 -4.01 -8.50 11.47
N THR A 78 -3.00 -8.06 12.19
CA THR A 78 -1.64 -7.97 11.67
C THR A 78 -0.65 -8.59 12.63
N ASP A 79 0.44 -9.14 12.08
CA ASP A 79 1.56 -9.65 12.87
C ASP A 79 2.81 -9.52 12.01
N PHE A 80 3.23 -8.26 11.80
CA PHE A 80 4.42 -7.97 11.00
C PHE A 80 5.68 -8.03 11.84
N ILE A 81 6.75 -8.50 11.21
CA ILE A 81 8.08 -8.51 11.82
C ILE A 81 8.76 -7.20 11.50
N PRO A 82 9.08 -6.37 12.50
CA PRO A 82 9.75 -5.10 12.24
C PRO A 82 11.21 -5.32 11.85
N LEU A 83 11.65 -4.63 10.79
CA LEU A 83 13.03 -4.59 10.37
C LEU A 83 13.73 -3.42 11.08
N LYS A 84 15.03 -3.57 11.31
CA LYS A 84 15.81 -2.58 12.05
C LYS A 84 16.11 -1.34 11.24
N GLU A 85 16.16 -1.47 9.91
CA GLU A 85 16.60 -0.40 9.03
C GLU A 85 15.65 -0.21 7.86
N GLY A 86 15.67 0.97 7.28
CA GLY A 86 14.91 1.30 6.08
C GLY A 86 13.49 1.71 6.36
N ASN A 87 12.74 1.77 5.29
CA ASN A 87 11.31 2.08 5.30
C ASN A 87 10.59 1.14 4.34
N SER A 88 9.36 0.77 4.66
CA SER A 88 8.52 0.06 3.72
C SER A 88 8.32 0.91 2.47
N ARG A 89 8.17 0.26 1.32
CA ARG A 89 8.13 0.93 0.02
C ARG A 89 6.93 1.86 -0.11
N ILE A 90 7.12 2.92 -0.89
CA ILE A 90 6.03 3.79 -1.36
C ILE A 90 6.02 3.69 -2.87
N ASN A 91 4.87 3.33 -3.43
CA ASN A 91 4.66 3.32 -4.88
C ASN A 91 3.70 4.43 -5.25
N VAL A 92 3.92 5.05 -6.40
CA VAL A 92 3.06 6.13 -6.89
C VAL A 92 2.42 5.69 -8.19
N LYS A 93 1.09 5.78 -8.26
CA LYS A 93 0.32 5.49 -9.47
C LYS A 93 -0.39 6.76 -9.91
N ILE A 94 -0.20 7.14 -11.15
CA ILE A 94 -0.78 8.36 -11.72
C ILE A 94 -1.74 7.98 -12.83
N ASN A 95 -3.02 8.31 -12.66
CA ASN A 95 -4.05 8.11 -13.67
C ASN A 95 -4.39 9.46 -14.31
N ALA A 96 -3.91 9.66 -15.53
CA ALA A 96 -4.11 10.91 -16.27
C ALA A 96 -4.45 10.57 -17.73
N GLY A 97 -5.56 9.86 -17.93
CA GLY A 97 -5.94 9.30 -19.23
C GLY A 97 -5.22 7.98 -19.50
N THR A 98 -3.96 7.87 -19.10
CA THR A 98 -3.19 6.62 -19.08
C THR A 98 -2.65 6.40 -17.68
N GLU A 99 -2.36 5.16 -17.35
CA GLU A 99 -1.80 4.83 -16.05
C GLU A 99 -0.27 4.85 -16.11
N THR A 100 0.35 5.60 -15.21
CA THR A 100 1.81 5.65 -15.04
C THR A 100 2.14 5.27 -13.61
N GLU A 101 3.11 4.38 -13.42
CA GLU A 101 3.53 3.92 -12.10
C GLU A 101 4.99 4.22 -11.87
N ILE A 102 5.28 4.67 -10.66
CA ILE A 102 6.64 4.82 -10.15
C ILE A 102 6.72 3.92 -8.93
N ASN A 103 7.46 2.84 -9.06
CA ASN A 103 7.57 1.83 -8.01
C ASN A 103 8.95 1.92 -7.36
N GLU A 104 8.95 2.08 -6.04
CA GLU A 104 10.18 2.11 -5.28
C GLU A 104 10.81 0.72 -5.26
N GLN A 105 12.15 0.69 -5.33
CA GLN A 105 12.87 -0.57 -5.26
C GLN A 105 12.72 -1.21 -3.88
N ARG A 106 12.97 -2.51 -3.84
CA ARG A 106 13.02 -3.23 -2.57
C ARG A 106 14.12 -2.66 -1.68
N SER A 107 13.76 -2.47 -0.47
CA SER A 107 14.70 -2.11 0.58
C SER A 107 15.34 -3.34 1.20
#